data_4b7911b99dd732143f109e222fc05906
#
_entry.id   4b7911b99dd732143f109e222fc05906
#
_cell.length_a   1.000
_cell.length_b   1.000
_cell.length_c   1.000
_cell.angle_alpha   90.00
_cell.angle_beta   90.00
_cell.angle_gamma   90.00
#
_symmetry.space_group_name_H-M   'P 1'
#
loop_
_entity.id
_entity.type
_entity.pdbx_description
1 polymer ?
#
loop_
_entity_poly.entity_id
_entity_poly.type
_entity_poly.pdbx_seq_one_letter_code
_entity_poly.pdbx_strand_id
1 'polypeptide(L)'
;MNTNFKNYKYALEYDTDYNILPRVIQQALKASWLETPSKNNFMPYKVHVLGPEFAKEKEEMYWLCLGNETKANGNIITDREQLRQYNQTHDLPFYDNIRSAEYVLIFTQRVETMPNQLQQRLIDNGYVYEQMATDGPKKEGARKNAYLEIGMFSTNFAGICLNNGIDISYTLCFPGDLKDWPQEHFSFLDSHPMLIMTVGKGSRYRLASDQAMDPKPDFDCIVNIVKKVK
;
A
#
# COMPACT_ATOMS: atom_id res chain seq x y z
N MET A 1 14.66 2.45 18.15
CA MET A 1 13.52 3.26 17.66
C MET A 1 12.29 2.98 18.51
N ASN A 2 11.77 3.96 19.20
CA ASN A 2 10.47 3.84 19.88
C ASN A 2 9.38 4.15 18.86
N THR A 3 9.00 3.17 18.06
CA THR A 3 7.87 3.31 17.13
C THR A 3 6.58 3.34 17.93
N ASN A 4 5.99 4.52 18.03
CA ASN A 4 4.82 4.74 18.85
C ASN A 4 3.54 4.38 18.08
N PHE A 5 3.44 3.13 17.57
CA PHE A 5 2.22 2.61 16.94
C PHE A 5 1.00 2.61 17.87
N LYS A 6 1.20 2.86 19.19
CA LYS A 6 0.09 3.01 20.14
C LYS A 6 -0.89 4.12 19.77
N ASN A 7 -0.44 5.11 18.99
CA ASN A 7 -1.24 6.26 18.56
C ASN A 7 -1.66 6.17 17.09
N TYR A 8 -1.41 5.04 16.42
CA TYR A 8 -1.87 4.85 15.05
C TYR A 8 -3.39 4.93 14.99
N LYS A 9 -3.88 5.88 14.22
CA LYS A 9 -5.30 6.05 13.91
C LYS A 9 -5.46 6.02 12.40
N TYR A 10 -6.46 5.30 11.94
CA TYR A 10 -6.77 5.27 10.52
C TYR A 10 -7.41 6.60 10.12
N ALA A 11 -6.72 7.39 9.29
CA ALA A 11 -7.24 8.64 8.77
C ALA A 11 -8.27 8.36 7.68
N LEU A 12 -9.47 8.92 7.86
CA LEU A 12 -10.55 8.89 6.87
C LEU A 12 -10.46 10.09 5.92
N GLU A 13 -9.80 11.15 6.36
CA GLU A 13 -9.62 12.39 5.65
C GLU A 13 -8.39 13.10 6.17
N TYR A 14 -7.69 13.82 5.31
CA TYR A 14 -6.51 14.62 5.66
C TYR A 14 -6.81 16.11 5.58
N ASP A 15 -6.07 16.87 6.34
CA ASP A 15 -6.08 18.34 6.33
C ASP A 15 -5.33 18.83 5.08
N THR A 16 -6.07 19.37 4.13
CA THR A 16 -5.51 19.85 2.85
C THR A 16 -4.72 21.14 2.97
N ASP A 17 -4.84 21.84 4.11
CA ASP A 17 -4.07 23.05 4.41
C ASP A 17 -2.70 22.71 5.04
N TYR A 18 -2.52 21.47 5.50
CA TYR A 18 -1.25 21.00 6.04
C TYR A 18 -0.31 20.60 4.91
N ASN A 19 0.88 21.20 4.90
CA ASN A 19 1.87 20.97 3.85
C ASN A 19 3.06 20.18 4.39
N ILE A 20 3.29 19.00 3.84
CA ILE A 20 4.45 18.16 4.12
C ILE A 20 5.51 18.45 3.04
N LEU A 21 6.63 19.01 3.45
CA LEU A 21 7.71 19.31 2.52
C LEU A 21 8.18 18.03 1.80
N PRO A 22 8.39 18.06 0.48
CA PRO A 22 8.81 16.87 -0.30
C PRO A 22 10.06 16.20 0.25
N ARG A 23 11.02 16.99 0.80
CA ARG A 23 12.23 16.46 1.43
C ARG A 23 11.97 15.53 2.62
N VAL A 24 10.88 15.76 3.37
CA VAL A 24 10.51 14.93 4.53
C VAL A 24 10.09 13.55 4.06
N ILE A 25 9.26 13.48 3.01
CA ILE A 25 8.83 12.22 2.41
C ILE A 25 10.03 11.50 1.77
N GLN A 26 10.88 12.20 1.04
CA GLN A 26 12.10 11.62 0.46
C GLN A 26 13.02 11.04 1.54
N GLN A 27 13.21 11.74 2.66
CA GLN A 27 14.03 11.26 3.78
C GLN A 27 13.40 10.02 4.44
N ALA A 28 12.09 10.01 4.65
CA ALA A 28 11.38 8.86 5.20
C ALA A 28 11.47 7.63 4.28
N LEU A 29 11.29 7.83 2.97
CA LEU A 29 11.45 6.75 1.97
C LEU A 29 12.88 6.21 1.94
N LYS A 30 13.89 7.11 1.97
CA LYS A 30 15.30 6.72 1.97
C LYS A 30 15.68 5.96 3.24
N ALA A 31 15.23 6.39 4.41
CA ALA A 31 15.46 5.70 5.66
C ALA A 31 14.78 4.33 5.66
N SER A 32 13.54 4.24 5.19
CA SER A 32 12.83 2.96 5.05
C SER A 32 13.55 2.00 4.12
N TRP A 33 14.05 2.51 2.99
CA TRP A 33 14.84 1.70 2.04
C TRP A 33 16.14 1.15 2.68
N LEU A 34 16.84 1.96 3.46
CA LEU A 34 18.08 1.55 4.13
C LEU A 34 17.85 0.52 5.25
N GLU A 35 16.73 0.64 5.96
CA GLU A 35 16.44 -0.16 7.15
C GLU A 35 15.61 -1.41 6.85
N THR A 36 14.96 -1.49 5.68
CA THR A 36 14.15 -2.65 5.32
C THR A 36 15.01 -3.80 4.82
N PRO A 37 14.98 -4.96 5.49
CA PRO A 37 15.67 -6.13 4.98
C PRO A 37 15.04 -6.62 3.68
N SER A 38 15.88 -7.01 2.73
CA SER A 38 15.47 -7.63 1.49
C SER A 38 16.34 -8.83 1.19
N LYS A 39 15.74 -9.91 0.69
CA LYS A 39 16.48 -11.11 0.30
C LYS A 39 17.50 -10.76 -0.78
N ASN A 40 18.79 -10.95 -0.47
CA ASN A 40 19.89 -10.59 -1.36
C ASN A 40 19.92 -9.11 -1.80
N ASN A 41 19.34 -8.20 -1.02
CA ASN A 41 19.17 -6.79 -1.36
C ASN A 41 18.47 -6.56 -2.71
N PHE A 42 17.55 -7.45 -3.07
CA PHE A 42 16.92 -7.43 -4.39
C PHE A 42 15.83 -6.37 -4.50
N MET A 43 15.08 -6.12 -3.44
CA MET A 43 13.96 -5.17 -3.41
C MET A 43 12.97 -5.41 -4.57
N PRO A 44 12.16 -6.49 -4.52
CA PRO A 44 11.31 -6.92 -5.65
C PRO A 44 10.07 -6.05 -5.85
N TYR A 45 10.10 -4.83 -5.39
CA TYR A 45 9.01 -3.86 -5.48
C TYR A 45 9.50 -2.50 -5.94
N LYS A 46 8.57 -1.71 -6.45
CA LYS A 46 8.73 -0.31 -6.81
C LYS A 46 7.70 0.52 -6.04
N VAL A 47 8.04 1.74 -5.69
CA VAL A 47 7.15 2.69 -5.02
C VAL A 47 6.96 3.90 -5.93
N HIS A 48 5.73 4.11 -6.40
CA HIS A 48 5.33 5.30 -7.13
C HIS A 48 4.77 6.31 -6.13
N VAL A 49 5.28 7.52 -6.16
CA VAL A 49 4.90 8.58 -5.21
C VAL A 49 4.18 9.69 -5.96
N LEU A 50 2.92 9.90 -5.65
CA LEU A 50 2.09 10.96 -6.19
C LEU A 50 2.01 12.08 -5.17
N GLY A 51 2.55 13.24 -5.51
CA GLY A 51 2.50 14.46 -4.68
C GLY A 51 1.21 15.27 -4.85
N PRO A 52 1.18 16.50 -4.33
CA PRO A 52 0.00 17.37 -4.42
C PRO A 52 -0.42 17.68 -5.87
N GLU A 53 0.52 17.72 -6.78
CA GLU A 53 0.31 18.01 -8.21
C GLU A 53 -0.51 16.94 -8.94
N PHE A 54 -0.66 15.75 -8.38
CA PHE A 54 -1.39 14.62 -8.96
C PHE A 54 -2.86 14.54 -8.50
N ALA A 55 -3.53 15.69 -8.38
CA ALA A 55 -4.92 15.74 -7.89
C ALA A 55 -5.90 14.95 -8.76
N LYS A 56 -5.70 14.95 -10.09
CA LYS A 56 -6.54 14.19 -11.03
C LYS A 56 -6.38 12.69 -10.86
N GLU A 57 -5.16 12.21 -10.75
CA GLU A 57 -4.83 10.81 -10.54
C GLU A 57 -5.38 10.31 -9.20
N LYS A 58 -5.30 11.12 -8.15
CA LYS A 58 -5.90 10.82 -6.84
C LYS A 58 -7.43 10.73 -6.91
N GLU A 59 -8.08 11.65 -7.64
CA GLU A 59 -9.52 11.63 -7.88
C GLU A 59 -9.94 10.35 -8.65
N GLU A 60 -9.24 9.99 -9.71
CA GLU A 60 -9.51 8.77 -10.46
C GLU A 60 -9.27 7.51 -9.62
N MET A 61 -8.19 7.48 -8.85
CA MET A 61 -7.88 6.38 -7.94
C MET A 61 -8.96 6.20 -6.86
N TYR A 62 -9.47 7.30 -6.31
CA TYR A 62 -10.56 7.26 -5.35
C TYR A 62 -11.79 6.56 -5.93
N TRP A 63 -12.22 6.93 -7.15
CA TRP A 63 -13.37 6.31 -7.80
C TRP A 63 -13.13 4.83 -8.14
N LEU A 64 -11.92 4.47 -8.56
CA LEU A 64 -11.54 3.08 -8.78
C LEU A 64 -11.61 2.23 -7.50
N CYS A 65 -11.06 2.75 -6.41
CA CYS A 65 -11.09 2.06 -5.12
C CYS A 65 -12.53 1.89 -4.62
N LEU A 66 -13.33 2.94 -4.68
CA LEU A 66 -14.73 2.91 -4.28
C LEU A 66 -15.53 1.94 -5.14
N GLY A 67 -15.37 1.96 -6.46
CA GLY A 67 -16.03 1.06 -7.39
C GLY A 67 -15.65 -0.41 -7.18
N ASN A 68 -14.39 -0.67 -6.83
CA ASN A 68 -13.93 -2.02 -6.51
C ASN A 68 -14.47 -2.51 -5.15
N GLU A 69 -14.60 -1.64 -4.16
CA GLU A 69 -15.17 -1.96 -2.86
C GLU A 69 -16.67 -2.26 -2.95
N THR A 70 -17.38 -1.50 -3.78
CA THR A 70 -18.84 -1.58 -3.94
C THR A 70 -19.29 -2.40 -5.15
N LYS A 71 -18.40 -3.22 -5.72
CA LYS A 71 -18.69 -4.00 -6.93
C LYS A 71 -19.98 -4.83 -6.82
N ALA A 72 -20.82 -4.71 -7.85
CA ALA A 72 -22.03 -5.49 -7.97
C ALA A 72 -21.82 -6.75 -8.82
N ASN A 73 -22.32 -7.89 -8.38
CA ASN A 73 -22.23 -9.18 -9.10
C ASN A 73 -20.81 -9.54 -9.55
N GLY A 74 -19.79 -9.13 -8.77
CA GLY A 74 -18.39 -9.38 -9.06
C GLY A 74 -17.75 -8.37 -10.02
N ASN A 75 -18.52 -7.46 -10.63
CA ASN A 75 -18.02 -6.43 -11.54
C ASN A 75 -17.77 -5.12 -10.80
N ILE A 76 -16.67 -4.45 -11.16
CA ILE A 76 -16.36 -3.11 -10.66
C ILE A 76 -17.42 -2.13 -11.13
N ILE A 77 -17.96 -1.33 -10.22
CA ILE A 77 -18.88 -0.25 -10.59
C ILE A 77 -18.03 0.94 -11.04
N THR A 78 -18.20 1.34 -12.30
CA THR A 78 -17.48 2.47 -12.90
C THR A 78 -18.34 3.74 -13.00
N ASP A 79 -19.65 3.61 -12.89
CA ASP A 79 -20.58 4.73 -12.93
C ASP A 79 -20.56 5.49 -11.60
N ARG A 80 -20.07 6.74 -11.64
CA ARG A 80 -19.88 7.59 -10.45
C ARG A 80 -21.20 7.98 -9.79
N GLU A 81 -22.28 8.10 -10.56
CA GLU A 81 -23.59 8.42 -10.01
C GLU A 81 -24.17 7.23 -9.26
N GLN A 82 -24.03 6.02 -9.79
CA GLN A 82 -24.37 4.79 -9.08
C GLN A 82 -23.58 4.64 -7.77
N LEU A 83 -22.29 4.97 -7.79
CA LEU A 83 -21.45 4.92 -6.59
C LEU A 83 -21.90 5.92 -5.53
N ARG A 84 -22.26 7.15 -5.93
CA ARG A 84 -22.82 8.14 -5.00
C ARG A 84 -24.13 7.67 -4.37
N GLN A 85 -25.05 7.16 -5.18
CA GLN A 85 -26.33 6.63 -4.72
C GLN A 85 -26.12 5.44 -3.78
N TYR A 86 -25.21 4.54 -4.12
CA TYR A 86 -24.87 3.40 -3.28
C TYR A 86 -24.39 3.84 -1.91
N ASN A 87 -23.45 4.80 -1.83
CA ASN A 87 -22.94 5.32 -0.57
C ASN A 87 -24.04 6.00 0.26
N GLN A 88 -24.96 6.74 -0.37
CA GLN A 88 -26.07 7.40 0.32
C GLN A 88 -27.07 6.40 0.92
N THR A 89 -27.31 5.28 0.21
CA THR A 89 -28.31 4.29 0.62
C THR A 89 -27.78 3.29 1.66
N HIS A 90 -26.47 3.09 1.73
CA HIS A 90 -25.87 2.08 2.63
C HIS A 90 -25.20 2.68 3.87
N ASP A 91 -25.31 4.00 4.05
CA ASP A 91 -24.72 4.75 5.19
C ASP A 91 -23.25 4.31 5.48
N LEU A 92 -22.51 4.05 4.40
CA LEU A 92 -21.11 3.66 4.50
C LEU A 92 -20.29 4.87 4.92
N PRO A 93 -19.32 4.71 5.83
CA PRO A 93 -18.44 5.79 6.19
C PRO A 93 -17.69 6.26 4.94
N PHE A 94 -17.91 7.51 4.57
CA PHE A 94 -17.29 8.10 3.42
C PHE A 94 -15.81 8.33 3.71
N TYR A 95 -14.95 7.61 3.00
CA TYR A 95 -13.51 7.77 3.09
C TYR A 95 -13.04 8.73 2.00
N ASP A 96 -12.36 9.78 2.37
CA ASP A 96 -11.76 10.71 1.41
C ASP A 96 -10.22 10.76 1.53
N ASN A 97 -9.65 9.73 2.12
CA ASN A 97 -8.24 9.67 2.43
C ASN A 97 -7.33 9.58 1.19
N ILE A 98 -7.84 9.22 0.02
CA ILE A 98 -7.04 9.20 -1.22
C ILE A 98 -6.97 10.60 -1.82
N ARG A 99 -8.12 11.29 -1.97
CA ARG A 99 -8.19 12.62 -2.60
C ARG A 99 -7.56 13.70 -1.73
N SER A 100 -7.84 13.65 -0.42
CA SER A 100 -7.33 14.63 0.55
C SER A 100 -5.87 14.40 0.94
N ALA A 101 -5.26 13.24 0.61
CA ALA A 101 -3.88 12.96 0.95
C ALA A 101 -2.91 13.94 0.30
N GLU A 102 -1.93 14.40 1.07
CA GLU A 102 -0.81 15.16 0.53
C GLU A 102 0.01 14.30 -0.44
N TYR A 103 0.32 13.05 -0.04
CA TYR A 103 0.99 12.07 -0.89
C TYR A 103 0.23 10.75 -0.92
N VAL A 104 0.27 10.10 -2.09
CA VAL A 104 -0.18 8.73 -2.26
C VAL A 104 0.99 7.89 -2.77
N LEU A 105 1.26 6.78 -2.11
CA LEU A 105 2.27 5.81 -2.49
C LEU A 105 1.58 4.57 -3.06
N ILE A 106 1.92 4.20 -4.28
CA ILE A 106 1.45 2.97 -4.93
C ILE A 106 2.62 2.01 -5.01
N PHE A 107 2.49 0.86 -4.39
CA PHE A 107 3.48 -0.21 -4.45
C PHE A 107 3.11 -1.18 -5.56
N THR A 108 4.08 -1.50 -6.41
CA THR A 108 3.95 -2.48 -7.48
C THR A 108 5.08 -3.49 -7.40
N GLN A 109 4.93 -4.66 -8.05
CA GLN A 109 6.06 -5.55 -8.26
C GLN A 109 7.05 -4.88 -9.21
N ARG A 110 8.34 -4.93 -8.90
CA ARG A 110 9.38 -4.42 -9.79
C ARG A 110 9.61 -5.41 -10.94
N VAL A 111 9.27 -4.99 -12.14
CA VAL A 111 9.37 -5.82 -13.36
C VAL A 111 10.76 -5.71 -13.97
N GLU A 112 11.35 -4.51 -13.95
CA GLU A 112 12.71 -4.26 -14.43
C GLU A 112 13.71 -4.63 -13.34
N THR A 113 14.39 -5.75 -13.55
CA THR A 113 15.35 -6.25 -12.57
C THR A 113 16.73 -6.33 -13.18
N MET A 114 17.57 -5.35 -12.88
CA MET A 114 18.99 -5.51 -13.02
C MET A 114 19.49 -6.37 -11.87
N PRO A 115 20.01 -7.56 -12.13
CA PRO A 115 20.59 -8.37 -11.08
C PRO A 115 21.77 -7.65 -10.45
N ASN A 116 21.89 -7.72 -9.12
CA ASN A 116 23.12 -7.30 -8.46
C ASN A 116 24.25 -8.31 -8.75
N GLN A 117 25.47 -8.00 -8.35
CA GLN A 117 26.62 -8.86 -8.65
C GLN A 117 26.49 -10.31 -8.14
N LEU A 118 25.89 -10.49 -6.96
CA LEU A 118 25.63 -11.82 -6.41
C LEU A 118 24.60 -12.57 -7.25
N GLN A 119 23.53 -11.92 -7.59
CA GLN A 119 22.46 -12.49 -8.42
C GLN A 119 22.98 -12.85 -9.81
N GLN A 120 23.78 -11.97 -10.43
CA GLN A 120 24.38 -12.25 -11.73
C GLN A 120 25.27 -13.51 -11.68
N ARG A 121 26.14 -13.63 -10.66
CA ARG A 121 26.97 -14.83 -10.49
C ARG A 121 26.16 -16.11 -10.35
N LEU A 122 25.02 -16.04 -9.67
CA LEU A 122 24.15 -17.20 -9.51
C LEU A 122 23.41 -17.53 -10.81
N ILE A 123 22.98 -16.52 -11.55
CA ILE A 123 22.39 -16.69 -12.90
C ILE A 123 23.41 -17.34 -13.84
N ASP A 124 24.65 -16.87 -13.85
CA ASP A 124 25.75 -17.40 -14.66
C ASP A 124 26.06 -18.88 -14.31
N ASN A 125 25.74 -19.30 -13.09
CA ASN A 125 25.83 -20.69 -12.65
C ASN A 125 24.53 -21.51 -12.82
N GLY A 126 23.58 -21.00 -13.59
CA GLY A 126 22.33 -21.72 -13.91
C GLY A 126 21.21 -21.61 -12.85
N TYR A 127 21.36 -20.75 -11.84
CA TYR A 127 20.27 -20.51 -10.87
C TYR A 127 19.25 -19.53 -11.44
N VAL A 128 17.97 -19.89 -11.34
CA VAL A 128 16.86 -18.98 -11.66
C VAL A 128 16.31 -18.40 -10.36
N TYR A 129 16.35 -17.08 -10.25
CA TYR A 129 15.78 -16.39 -9.08
C TYR A 129 14.26 -16.33 -9.18
N GLU A 130 13.59 -16.76 -8.12
CA GLU A 130 12.13 -16.64 -8.01
C GLU A 130 11.67 -15.19 -8.08
N GLN A 131 12.47 -14.26 -7.51
CA GLN A 131 12.18 -12.82 -7.52
C GLN A 131 12.18 -12.20 -8.92
N MET A 132 12.84 -12.83 -9.87
CA MET A 132 12.93 -12.35 -11.26
C MET A 132 11.96 -13.08 -12.19
N ALA A 133 11.20 -14.05 -11.69
CA ALA A 133 10.29 -14.81 -12.52
C ALA A 133 9.08 -13.95 -12.95
N THR A 134 8.91 -13.84 -14.26
CA THR A 134 7.76 -13.13 -14.87
C THR A 134 6.64 -14.08 -15.26
N ASP A 135 6.92 -15.37 -15.26
CA ASP A 135 5.99 -16.42 -15.69
C ASP A 135 6.14 -17.73 -14.89
N GLY A 136 5.24 -18.66 -15.12
CA GLY A 136 5.24 -20.00 -14.55
C GLY A 136 5.09 -20.08 -13.02
N PRO A 137 5.35 -21.26 -12.42
CA PRO A 137 5.18 -21.47 -10.97
C PRO A 137 6.04 -20.55 -10.09
N LYS A 138 7.19 -20.11 -10.61
CA LYS A 138 8.10 -19.21 -9.89
C LYS A 138 7.58 -17.78 -9.78
N LYS A 139 6.68 -17.38 -10.68
CA LYS A 139 6.02 -16.06 -10.64
C LYS A 139 5.27 -15.84 -9.32
N GLU A 140 4.60 -16.88 -8.83
CA GLU A 140 3.87 -16.78 -7.55
C GLU A 140 4.82 -16.59 -6.37
N GLY A 141 5.96 -17.28 -6.35
CA GLY A 141 7.02 -17.09 -5.36
C GLY A 141 7.59 -15.67 -5.37
N ALA A 142 7.86 -15.12 -6.56
CA ALA A 142 8.30 -13.74 -6.71
C ALA A 142 7.28 -12.74 -6.17
N ARG A 143 6.00 -12.95 -6.46
CA ARG A 143 4.90 -12.12 -5.98
C ARG A 143 4.75 -12.17 -4.46
N LYS A 144 4.84 -13.37 -3.86
CA LYS A 144 4.81 -13.55 -2.40
C LYS A 144 5.96 -12.82 -1.72
N ASN A 145 7.18 -12.91 -2.27
CA ASN A 145 8.34 -12.17 -1.74
C ASN A 145 8.13 -10.65 -1.83
N ALA A 146 7.55 -10.16 -2.94
CA ALA A 146 7.24 -8.74 -3.09
C ALA A 146 6.24 -8.27 -2.02
N TYR A 147 5.15 -9.00 -1.78
CA TYR A 147 4.19 -8.67 -0.72
C TYR A 147 4.83 -8.63 0.68
N LEU A 148 5.67 -9.63 1.00
CA LEU A 148 6.36 -9.68 2.28
C LEU A 148 7.25 -8.44 2.48
N GLU A 149 8.06 -8.11 1.48
CA GLU A 149 9.01 -6.99 1.57
C GLU A 149 8.31 -5.63 1.51
N ILE A 150 7.21 -5.49 0.76
CA ILE A 150 6.33 -4.32 0.80
C ILE A 150 5.77 -4.11 2.21
N GLY A 151 5.30 -5.19 2.87
CA GLY A 151 4.83 -5.12 4.24
C GLY A 151 5.88 -4.60 5.22
N MET A 152 7.12 -5.09 5.11
CA MET A 152 8.24 -4.63 5.93
C MET A 152 8.59 -3.16 5.66
N PHE A 153 8.71 -2.78 4.37
CA PHE A 153 9.00 -1.41 3.98
C PHE A 153 7.91 -0.44 4.43
N SER A 154 6.65 -0.75 4.15
CA SER A 154 5.52 0.11 4.47
C SER A 154 5.38 0.31 5.98
N THR A 155 5.68 -0.72 6.79
CA THR A 155 5.70 -0.62 8.26
C THR A 155 6.82 0.31 8.75
N ASN A 156 8.03 0.19 8.21
CA ASN A 156 9.13 1.09 8.55
C ASN A 156 8.81 2.53 8.17
N PHE A 157 8.31 2.75 6.94
CA PHE A 157 7.90 4.07 6.47
C PHE A 157 6.81 4.68 7.36
N ALA A 158 5.79 3.89 7.70
CA ALA A 158 4.74 4.32 8.60
C ALA A 158 5.28 4.74 9.98
N GLY A 159 6.18 3.94 10.55
CA GLY A 159 6.82 4.26 11.83
C GLY A 159 7.57 5.59 11.79
N ILE A 160 8.30 5.85 10.71
CA ILE A 160 9.04 7.12 10.52
C ILE A 160 8.06 8.30 10.39
N CYS A 161 7.01 8.15 9.58
CA CYS A 161 5.99 9.19 9.40
C CYS A 161 5.29 9.52 10.72
N LEU A 162 4.80 8.50 11.44
CA LEU A 162 4.12 8.69 12.73
C LEU A 162 5.01 9.36 13.79
N ASN A 163 6.30 9.02 13.82
CA ASN A 163 7.25 9.69 14.72
C ASN A 163 7.49 11.17 14.37
N ASN A 164 7.19 11.56 13.14
CA ASN A 164 7.23 12.96 12.69
C ASN A 164 5.84 13.65 12.73
N GLY A 165 4.84 13.03 13.34
CA GLY A 165 3.49 13.58 13.44
C GLY A 165 2.72 13.58 12.12
N ILE A 166 3.13 12.77 11.16
CA ILE A 166 2.49 12.55 9.87
C ILE A 166 1.67 11.27 9.96
N ASP A 167 0.39 11.38 9.62
CA ASP A 167 -0.52 10.25 9.64
C ASP A 167 -0.49 9.49 8.30
N ILE A 168 -0.81 8.20 8.36
CA ILE A 168 -0.85 7.32 7.21
C ILE A 168 -2.10 6.45 7.24
N SER A 169 -2.55 6.02 6.08
CA SER A 169 -3.57 4.97 5.96
C SER A 169 -3.20 4.00 4.85
N TYR A 170 -3.80 2.82 4.88
CA TYR A 170 -3.57 1.74 3.92
C TYR A 170 -4.89 1.39 3.23
N THR A 171 -4.84 1.04 1.96
CA THR A 171 -5.96 0.41 1.28
C THR A 171 -5.49 -0.73 0.38
N LEU A 172 -6.31 -1.79 0.34
CA LEU A 172 -6.23 -2.89 -0.60
C LEU A 172 -7.49 -2.98 -1.48
N CYS A 173 -8.42 -2.03 -1.30
CA CYS A 173 -9.69 -1.95 -2.03
C CYS A 173 -9.50 -1.29 -3.39
N PHE A 174 -8.72 -1.90 -4.27
CA PHE A 174 -8.49 -1.43 -5.64
C PHE A 174 -8.51 -2.61 -6.62
N PRO A 175 -8.73 -2.34 -7.94
CA PRO A 175 -8.67 -3.37 -8.96
C PRO A 175 -7.30 -4.05 -9.01
N GLY A 176 -7.30 -5.38 -8.91
CA GLY A 176 -6.06 -6.18 -8.92
C GLY A 176 -5.45 -6.35 -10.32
N ASP A 177 -6.18 -6.04 -11.38
CA ASP A 177 -5.71 -6.15 -12.76
C ASP A 177 -5.37 -4.75 -13.31
N LEU A 178 -4.16 -4.59 -13.86
CA LEU A 178 -3.69 -3.31 -14.41
C LEU A 178 -4.57 -2.80 -15.57
N LYS A 179 -5.23 -3.70 -16.32
CA LYS A 179 -6.16 -3.32 -17.40
C LYS A 179 -7.37 -2.53 -16.90
N ASP A 180 -7.73 -2.66 -15.62
CA ASP A 180 -8.86 -1.96 -15.01
C ASP A 180 -8.47 -0.54 -14.53
N TRP A 181 -7.19 -0.15 -14.70
CA TRP A 181 -6.67 1.17 -14.39
C TRP A 181 -6.63 2.03 -15.65
N PRO A 182 -7.29 3.23 -15.67
CA PRO A 182 -7.28 4.12 -16.82
C PRO A 182 -5.86 4.54 -17.20
N GLN A 183 -5.41 4.14 -18.38
CA GLN A 183 -4.01 4.36 -18.81
C GLN A 183 -3.70 5.84 -19.05
N GLU A 184 -4.69 6.67 -19.34
CA GLU A 184 -4.54 8.12 -19.46
C GLU A 184 -4.08 8.79 -18.15
N HIS A 185 -4.36 8.17 -16.99
CA HIS A 185 -3.97 8.66 -15.67
C HIS A 185 -2.84 7.85 -15.03
N PHE A 186 -2.74 6.57 -15.36
CA PHE A 186 -1.85 5.62 -14.68
C PHE A 186 -0.84 4.94 -15.61
N SER A 187 -0.46 5.60 -16.72
CA SER A 187 0.55 5.07 -17.67
C SER A 187 1.94 4.84 -17.05
N PHE A 188 2.20 5.39 -15.89
CA PHE A 188 3.45 5.16 -15.15
C PHE A 188 3.48 3.80 -14.40
N LEU A 189 2.33 3.13 -14.28
CA LEU A 189 2.28 1.80 -13.67
C LEU A 189 2.68 0.75 -14.70
N ASP A 190 3.74 0.01 -14.39
CA ASP A 190 4.29 -1.05 -15.22
C ASP A 190 3.90 -2.46 -14.74
N SER A 191 3.27 -2.56 -13.59
CA SER A 191 2.74 -3.81 -13.04
C SER A 191 1.58 -3.56 -12.07
N HIS A 192 0.94 -4.66 -11.64
CA HIS A 192 -0.23 -4.59 -10.75
C HIS A 192 0.07 -3.89 -9.44
N PRO A 193 -0.77 -2.94 -9.01
CA PRO A 193 -0.72 -2.41 -7.65
C PRO A 193 -0.89 -3.52 -6.61
N MET A 194 -0.11 -3.44 -5.55
CA MET A 194 -0.08 -4.43 -4.47
C MET A 194 -0.47 -3.84 -3.13
N LEU A 195 -0.24 -2.55 -2.94
CA LEU A 195 -0.61 -1.77 -1.76
C LEU A 195 -0.71 -0.30 -2.16
N ILE A 196 -1.66 0.41 -1.60
CA ILE A 196 -1.72 1.87 -1.64
C ILE A 196 -1.62 2.38 -0.21
N MET A 197 -0.75 3.37 0.00
CA MET A 197 -0.66 4.13 1.24
C MET A 197 -1.00 5.58 0.96
N THR A 198 -1.74 6.20 1.86
CA THR A 198 -2.02 7.63 1.85
C THR A 198 -1.33 8.30 3.02
N VAL A 199 -0.81 9.49 2.81
CA VAL A 199 0.06 10.21 3.73
C VAL A 199 -0.38 11.66 3.83
N GLY A 200 -0.54 12.15 5.05
CA GLY A 200 -0.97 13.52 5.29
C GLY A 200 -1.08 13.80 6.79
N LYS A 201 -1.69 14.92 7.15
CA LYS A 201 -2.12 15.20 8.51
C LYS A 201 -3.60 14.86 8.62
N GLY A 202 -3.96 13.86 9.41
CA GLY A 202 -5.35 13.46 9.57
C GLY A 202 -6.21 14.57 10.16
N SER A 203 -7.33 14.87 9.52
CA SER A 203 -8.37 15.78 9.99
C SER A 203 -9.57 15.02 10.58
N ARG A 204 -9.85 13.84 10.05
CA ARG A 204 -10.88 12.94 10.53
C ARG A 204 -10.35 11.51 10.63
N TYR A 205 -10.67 10.83 11.71
CA TYR A 205 -10.18 9.48 11.99
C TYR A 205 -11.34 8.49 12.18
N ARG A 206 -11.07 7.23 11.87
CA ARG A 206 -11.97 6.14 12.23
C ARG A 206 -12.01 5.99 13.74
N LEU A 207 -13.21 5.97 14.31
CA LEU A 207 -13.42 5.76 15.74
C LEU A 207 -13.51 4.27 16.04
N ALA A 208 -13.09 3.89 17.25
CA ALA A 208 -13.24 2.49 17.72
C ALA A 208 -14.70 2.05 17.84
N SER A 209 -15.64 3.02 17.90
CA SER A 209 -17.08 2.78 17.90
C SER A 209 -17.66 2.52 16.50
N ASP A 210 -16.88 2.71 15.45
CA ASP A 210 -17.36 2.45 14.08
C ASP A 210 -17.56 0.96 13.90
N GLN A 211 -18.75 0.55 13.48
CA GLN A 211 -19.19 -0.86 13.36
C GLN A 211 -18.30 -1.73 12.47
N ALA A 212 -17.46 -1.11 11.65
CA ALA A 212 -16.51 -1.82 10.78
C ALA A 212 -15.19 -2.20 11.49
N MET A 213 -15.04 -1.93 12.78
CA MET A 213 -13.85 -2.27 13.56
C MET A 213 -14.12 -3.50 14.41
N ASP A 214 -13.94 -4.68 13.84
CA ASP A 214 -13.92 -5.90 14.62
C ASP A 214 -12.77 -5.86 15.65
N PRO A 215 -12.99 -6.36 16.87
CA PRO A 215 -11.91 -6.49 17.84
C PRO A 215 -10.82 -7.42 17.28
N LYS A 216 -9.56 -7.12 17.62
CA LYS A 216 -8.47 -8.04 17.29
C LYS A 216 -8.75 -9.41 17.92
N PRO A 217 -8.44 -10.51 17.24
CA PRO A 217 -8.46 -11.83 17.83
C PRO A 217 -7.63 -11.89 19.12
N ASP A 218 -8.01 -12.74 20.06
CA ASP A 218 -7.25 -12.95 21.28
C ASP A 218 -5.81 -13.38 20.96
N PHE A 219 -4.89 -12.96 21.80
CA PHE A 219 -3.45 -13.23 21.63
C PHE A 219 -3.17 -14.73 21.42
N ASP A 220 -3.81 -15.61 22.19
CA ASP A 220 -3.61 -17.06 22.12
C ASP A 220 -4.18 -17.70 20.83
N CYS A 221 -5.06 -16.99 20.11
CA CYS A 221 -5.52 -17.40 18.78
C CYS A 221 -4.48 -17.14 17.70
N ILE A 222 -3.56 -16.20 17.94
CA ILE A 222 -2.56 -15.75 16.96
C ILE A 222 -1.16 -16.28 17.29
N VAL A 223 -0.84 -16.42 18.58
CA VAL A 223 0.51 -16.79 19.05
C VAL A 223 0.46 -18.13 19.76
N ASN A 224 1.09 -19.13 19.16
CA ASN A 224 1.29 -20.44 19.78
C ASN A 224 2.73 -20.56 20.30
N ILE A 225 2.88 -20.52 21.63
CA ILE A 225 4.20 -20.72 22.27
C ILE A 225 4.44 -22.22 22.45
N VAL A 226 5.19 -22.82 21.54
CA VAL A 226 5.52 -24.25 21.58
C VAL A 226 6.47 -24.51 22.76
N LYS A 227 6.05 -25.34 23.72
CA LYS A 227 6.87 -25.78 24.85
C LYS A 227 7.37 -27.20 24.59
N LYS A 228 8.66 -27.47 24.85
CA LYS A 228 9.14 -28.86 24.89
C LYS A 228 8.45 -29.57 26.07
N VAL A 229 7.79 -30.68 25.77
CA VAL A 229 7.38 -31.62 26.82
C VAL A 229 8.68 -32.22 27.38
N LYS A 230 8.90 -32.05 28.69
CA LYS A 230 10.04 -32.64 29.40
C LYS A 230 9.83 -34.15 29.58
#